data_c8258220d31cbadd25c0fd0e3754ff0d
#
_entry.id   c8258220d31cbadd25c0fd0e3754ff0d
#
_cell.length_a   1.000
_cell.length_b   1.000
_cell.length_c   1.000
_cell.angle_alpha   90.00
_cell.angle_beta   90.00
_cell.angle_gamma   90.00
#
_symmetry.space_group_name_H-M   'P 1'
#
loop_
_entity.id
_entity.type
_entity.pdbx_description
1 polymer ?
#
loop_
_entity_poly.entity_id
_entity_poly.type
_entity_poly.pdbx_seq_one_letter_code
_entity_poly.pdbx_strand_id
1 'polypeptide(L)'
;MGLHRLTSRIVLCLAALNLVACATMGDPPPTLYKRLGGREGIALVVGDFVTGMAGDSRVNTRFKDMKGPDVEKLKSNLADQICDATGGPCSYLGRDMKTAHKGMQITDAEWNATVENLVKALDKNKVDPKDRSELLGMLGPMKADIVGQ
;
A
#
# COMPACT_ATOMS: atom_id res chain seq x y z
N MET A 1 -0.68 -93.18 8.99
CA MET A 1 0.56 -92.72 9.59
C MET A 1 1.10 -91.63 8.71
N GLY A 2 1.39 -90.46 9.21
CA GLY A 2 1.98 -89.34 8.45
C GLY A 2 1.21 -88.06 8.63
N LEU A 3 1.53 -87.40 9.73
CA LEU A 3 0.97 -86.11 10.11
C LEU A 3 1.70 -85.01 9.31
N HIS A 4 1.05 -84.36 8.38
CA HIS A 4 1.59 -83.16 7.75
C HIS A 4 1.03 -81.89 8.43
N ARG A 5 1.90 -81.23 9.15
CA ARG A 5 1.62 -79.95 9.78
C ARG A 5 1.62 -78.87 8.72
N LEU A 6 0.48 -78.29 8.52
CA LEU A 6 0.32 -77.08 7.68
C LEU A 6 0.64 -75.84 8.50
N THR A 7 1.82 -75.31 8.27
CA THR A 7 2.20 -74.02 8.89
C THR A 7 1.59 -72.85 8.07
N SER A 8 0.53 -72.30 8.61
CA SER A 8 -0.09 -71.09 8.06
C SER A 8 0.88 -69.90 8.33
N ARG A 9 1.46 -69.40 7.25
CA ARG A 9 2.19 -68.13 7.26
C ARG A 9 1.23 -66.97 7.10
N ILE A 10 0.91 -66.31 8.21
CA ILE A 10 0.20 -65.06 8.21
C ILE A 10 1.17 -63.99 7.70
N VAL A 11 0.99 -63.58 6.47
CA VAL A 11 1.68 -62.39 5.90
C VAL A 11 0.96 -61.16 6.42
N LEU A 12 1.56 -60.51 7.38
CA LEU A 12 1.11 -59.20 7.92
C LEU A 12 1.48 -58.10 6.92
N CYS A 13 0.53 -57.72 6.05
CA CYS A 13 0.67 -56.56 5.19
C CYS A 13 0.54 -55.29 6.04
N LEU A 14 1.69 -54.70 6.46
CA LEU A 14 1.77 -53.36 7.00
C LEU A 14 1.53 -52.38 5.87
N ALA A 15 0.28 -51.95 5.69
CA ALA A 15 -0.07 -50.80 4.86
C ALA A 15 0.41 -49.54 5.55
N ALA A 16 1.59 -49.06 5.17
CA ALA A 16 2.06 -47.75 5.56
C ALA A 16 1.14 -46.66 4.92
N LEU A 17 0.25 -46.13 5.72
CA LEU A 17 -0.61 -45.00 5.35
C LEU A 17 0.25 -43.72 5.31
N ASN A 18 0.79 -43.39 4.15
CA ASN A 18 1.44 -42.12 3.92
C ASN A 18 0.36 -41.02 3.95
N LEU A 19 0.17 -40.42 5.13
CA LEU A 19 -0.54 -39.14 5.29
C LEU A 19 0.33 -38.06 4.63
N VAL A 20 0.06 -37.79 3.36
CA VAL A 20 0.52 -36.58 2.69
C VAL A 20 -0.22 -35.43 3.38
N ALA A 21 0.44 -34.82 4.37
CA ALA A 21 0.01 -33.57 4.93
C ALA A 21 0.10 -32.53 3.80
N CYS A 22 -1.02 -32.24 3.13
CA CYS A 22 -1.18 -31.02 2.33
C CYS A 22 -1.02 -29.87 3.31
N ALA A 23 0.20 -29.33 3.42
CA ALA A 23 0.41 -28.03 4.01
C ALA A 23 -0.40 -27.05 3.16
N THR A 24 -1.54 -26.62 3.68
CA THR A 24 -2.29 -25.48 3.12
C THR A 24 -1.36 -24.29 3.25
N MET A 25 -0.65 -23.97 2.17
CA MET A 25 0.02 -22.67 2.06
C MET A 25 -1.11 -21.64 2.16
N GLY A 26 -1.26 -21.01 3.34
CA GLY A 26 -2.18 -19.91 3.50
C GLY A 26 -1.86 -18.86 2.44
N ASP A 27 -2.87 -18.19 1.92
CA ASP A 27 -2.67 -17.08 1.00
C ASP A 27 -1.69 -16.07 1.62
N PRO A 28 -0.78 -15.48 0.82
CA PRO A 28 0.12 -14.45 1.32
C PRO A 28 -0.70 -13.31 1.94
N PRO A 29 -0.18 -12.66 2.99
CA PRO A 29 -0.90 -11.57 3.63
C PRO A 29 -1.24 -10.48 2.59
N PRO A 30 -2.39 -9.82 2.74
CA PRO A 30 -2.82 -8.80 1.78
C PRO A 30 -1.79 -7.66 1.70
N THR A 31 -1.53 -7.18 0.48
CA THR A 31 -0.67 -6.01 0.25
C THR A 31 -1.22 -4.78 0.97
N LEU A 32 -0.38 -3.77 1.22
CA LEU A 32 -0.84 -2.51 1.79
C LEU A 32 -1.92 -1.87 0.91
N TYR A 33 -1.81 -1.98 -0.41
CA TYR A 33 -2.86 -1.56 -1.35
C TYR A 33 -4.25 -2.12 -0.98
N LYS A 34 -4.32 -3.44 -0.74
CA LYS A 34 -5.59 -4.09 -0.36
C LYS A 34 -6.08 -3.62 1.01
N ARG A 35 -5.19 -3.44 1.98
CA ARG A 35 -5.52 -2.97 3.33
C ARG A 35 -5.98 -1.51 3.34
N LEU A 36 -5.49 -0.68 2.42
CA LEU A 36 -5.96 0.69 2.20
C LEU A 36 -7.31 0.78 1.48
N GLY A 37 -7.96 -0.36 1.19
CA GLY A 37 -9.25 -0.40 0.50
C GLY A 37 -9.14 -0.38 -1.03
N GLY A 38 -7.97 -0.72 -1.57
CA GLY A 38 -7.74 -0.74 -3.01
C GLY A 38 -7.81 0.67 -3.64
N ARG A 39 -8.09 0.72 -4.93
CA ARG A 39 -8.13 2.00 -5.66
C ARG A 39 -9.18 2.98 -5.11
N GLU A 40 -10.33 2.47 -4.69
CA GLU A 40 -11.41 3.30 -4.14
C GLU A 40 -11.03 3.92 -2.80
N GLY A 41 -10.49 3.12 -1.88
CA GLY A 41 -10.02 3.63 -0.57
C GLY A 41 -8.91 4.67 -0.73
N ILE A 42 -7.94 4.41 -1.61
CA ILE A 42 -6.86 5.36 -1.92
C ILE A 42 -7.44 6.66 -2.53
N ALA A 43 -8.41 6.57 -3.44
CA ALA A 43 -9.02 7.76 -4.04
C ALA A 43 -9.75 8.64 -3.00
N LEU A 44 -10.42 8.03 -2.01
CA LEU A 44 -11.05 8.77 -0.90
C LEU A 44 -10.00 9.50 -0.06
N VAL A 45 -8.93 8.80 0.34
CA VAL A 45 -7.82 9.41 1.10
C VAL A 45 -7.18 10.56 0.32
N VAL A 46 -6.89 10.36 -0.96
CA VAL A 46 -6.30 11.41 -1.82
C VAL A 46 -7.23 12.59 -2.00
N GLY A 47 -8.54 12.36 -2.17
CA GLY A 47 -9.54 13.43 -2.24
C GLY A 47 -9.55 14.31 -1.01
N ASP A 48 -9.58 13.70 0.18
CA ASP A 48 -9.54 14.40 1.46
C ASP A 48 -8.20 15.09 1.71
N PHE A 49 -7.10 14.46 1.33
CA PHE A 49 -5.74 15.02 1.43
C PHE A 49 -5.59 16.29 0.60
N VAL A 50 -5.97 16.25 -0.68
CA VAL A 50 -5.89 17.43 -1.56
C VAL A 50 -6.81 18.56 -1.08
N THR A 51 -8.01 18.20 -0.59
CA THR A 51 -8.93 19.17 0.01
C THR A 51 -8.33 19.80 1.28
N GLY A 52 -7.71 18.99 2.12
CA GLY A 52 -7.02 19.46 3.33
C GLY A 52 -5.90 20.44 3.01
N MET A 53 -5.05 20.11 2.04
CA MET A 53 -3.96 21.00 1.60
C MET A 53 -4.48 22.32 1.01
N ALA A 54 -5.53 22.28 0.20
CA ALA A 54 -6.13 23.48 -0.36
C ALA A 54 -6.75 24.41 0.71
N GLY A 55 -7.17 23.86 1.85
CA GLY A 55 -7.70 24.60 3.00
C GLY A 55 -6.65 25.05 4.02
N ASP A 56 -5.42 24.53 3.97
CA ASP A 56 -4.38 24.80 4.95
C ASP A 56 -3.52 26.01 4.53
N SER A 57 -3.61 27.11 5.26
CA SER A 57 -2.89 28.36 4.95
C SER A 57 -1.36 28.20 4.86
N ARG A 58 -0.79 27.14 5.43
CA ARG A 58 0.65 26.87 5.35
C ARG A 58 1.12 26.38 3.99
N VAL A 59 0.19 25.80 3.17
CA VAL A 59 0.50 25.18 1.88
C VAL A 59 -0.46 25.58 0.75
N ASN A 60 -1.62 26.17 1.04
CA ASN A 60 -2.68 26.42 0.07
C ASN A 60 -2.28 27.35 -1.09
N THR A 61 -1.28 28.21 -0.88
CA THR A 61 -0.76 29.09 -1.96
C THR A 61 -0.23 28.29 -3.15
N ARG A 62 0.16 27.04 -2.95
CA ARG A 62 0.62 26.13 -4.02
C ARG A 62 -0.51 25.67 -4.93
N PHE A 63 -1.76 25.79 -4.49
CA PHE A 63 -2.95 25.28 -5.18
C PHE A 63 -3.86 26.40 -5.72
N LYS A 64 -3.64 27.66 -5.35
CA LYS A 64 -4.53 28.79 -5.65
C LYS A 64 -4.79 29.02 -7.15
N ASP A 65 -3.80 28.70 -7.99
CA ASP A 65 -3.88 28.91 -9.44
C ASP A 65 -4.28 27.63 -10.20
N MET A 66 -4.47 26.52 -9.49
CA MET A 66 -4.89 25.24 -10.09
C MET A 66 -6.36 25.29 -10.47
N LYS A 67 -6.65 24.93 -11.71
CA LYS A 67 -8.02 24.80 -12.21
C LYS A 67 -8.55 23.38 -11.93
N GLY A 68 -9.86 23.19 -12.05
CA GLY A 68 -10.49 21.89 -11.81
C GLY A 68 -9.78 20.70 -12.49
N PRO A 69 -9.49 20.76 -13.81
CA PRO A 69 -8.75 19.68 -14.49
C PRO A 69 -7.35 19.40 -13.91
N ASP A 70 -6.63 20.44 -13.46
CA ASP A 70 -5.30 20.28 -12.86
C ASP A 70 -5.39 19.60 -11.49
N VAL A 71 -6.41 19.95 -10.71
CA VAL A 71 -6.69 19.31 -9.41
C VAL A 71 -7.03 17.83 -9.60
N GLU A 72 -7.87 17.50 -10.57
CA GLU A 72 -8.22 16.10 -10.85
C GLU A 72 -7.01 15.30 -11.36
N LYS A 73 -6.16 15.90 -12.19
CA LYS A 73 -4.90 15.29 -12.62
C LYS A 73 -3.94 15.04 -11.44
N LEU A 74 -3.84 16.01 -10.52
CA LEU A 74 -3.06 15.85 -9.30
C LEU A 74 -3.57 14.67 -8.46
N LYS A 75 -4.88 14.60 -8.23
CA LYS A 75 -5.51 13.49 -7.49
C LYS A 75 -5.24 12.15 -8.17
N SER A 76 -5.40 12.06 -9.48
CA SER A 76 -5.13 10.83 -10.24
C SER A 76 -3.67 10.40 -10.10
N ASN A 77 -2.73 11.31 -10.27
CA ASN A 77 -1.30 11.01 -10.14
C ASN A 77 -0.94 10.54 -8.72
N LEU A 78 -1.47 11.19 -7.69
CA LEU A 78 -1.25 10.79 -6.29
C LEU A 78 -1.85 9.41 -6.00
N ALA A 79 -3.05 9.14 -6.51
CA ALA A 79 -3.68 7.84 -6.34
C ALA A 79 -2.90 6.72 -7.05
N ASP A 80 -2.41 6.96 -8.26
CA ASP A 80 -1.58 6.01 -8.99
C ASP A 80 -0.24 5.78 -8.29
N GLN A 81 0.40 6.83 -7.77
CA GLN A 81 1.66 6.74 -7.04
C GLN A 81 1.52 5.91 -5.76
N ILE A 82 0.47 6.16 -4.96
CA ILE A 82 0.20 5.39 -3.74
C ILE A 82 -0.16 3.93 -4.11
N CYS A 83 -0.98 3.72 -5.13
CA CYS A 83 -1.35 2.39 -5.60
C CYS A 83 -0.12 1.57 -6.01
N ASP A 84 0.76 2.14 -6.83
CA ASP A 84 2.00 1.50 -7.29
C ASP A 84 2.93 1.20 -6.11
N ALA A 85 3.21 2.19 -5.26
CA ALA A 85 4.08 2.04 -4.10
C ALA A 85 3.59 0.99 -3.07
N THR A 86 2.28 0.76 -2.99
CA THR A 86 1.67 -0.15 -2.00
C THR A 86 1.37 -1.56 -2.53
N GLY A 87 1.85 -1.88 -3.74
CA GLY A 87 1.70 -3.20 -4.37
C GLY A 87 0.33 -3.41 -5.00
N GLY A 88 -0.28 -2.34 -5.50
CA GLY A 88 -1.48 -2.38 -6.33
C GLY A 88 -1.16 -2.65 -7.81
N PRO A 89 -2.20 -2.84 -8.64
CA PRO A 89 -2.04 -3.16 -10.07
C PRO A 89 -1.86 -1.90 -10.95
N CYS A 90 -1.49 -0.77 -10.35
CA CYS A 90 -1.28 0.49 -11.05
C CYS A 90 0.19 0.67 -11.43
N SER A 91 0.46 1.60 -12.34
CA SER A 91 1.81 2.09 -12.63
C SER A 91 1.78 3.61 -12.55
N TYR A 92 2.67 4.18 -11.75
CA TYR A 92 2.84 5.62 -11.70
C TYR A 92 3.60 6.10 -12.96
N LEU A 93 2.91 6.81 -13.83
CA LEU A 93 3.45 7.35 -15.07
C LEU A 93 3.68 8.88 -15.01
N GLY A 94 3.58 9.44 -13.82
CA GLY A 94 3.86 10.86 -13.58
C GLY A 94 5.35 11.17 -13.61
N ARG A 95 5.69 12.46 -13.43
CA ARG A 95 7.09 12.89 -13.28
C ARG A 95 7.65 12.37 -11.95
N ASP A 96 8.94 12.07 -11.92
CA ASP A 96 9.65 11.85 -10.64
C ASP A 96 9.53 13.07 -9.73
N MET A 97 9.70 12.87 -8.42
CA MET A 97 9.44 13.91 -7.42
C MET A 97 10.35 15.12 -7.58
N LYS A 98 11.60 14.92 -7.92
CA LYS A 98 12.56 16.02 -8.13
C LYS A 98 12.14 16.89 -9.33
N THR A 99 11.79 16.26 -10.44
CA THR A 99 11.31 16.96 -11.64
C THR A 99 9.95 17.63 -11.40
N ALA A 100 9.05 16.97 -10.67
CA ALA A 100 7.72 17.49 -10.38
C ALA A 100 7.75 18.76 -9.49
N HIS A 101 8.73 18.85 -8.58
CA HIS A 101 8.86 19.95 -7.61
C HIS A 101 9.94 20.97 -7.97
N LYS A 102 10.63 20.78 -9.09
CA LYS A 102 11.71 21.68 -9.53
C LYS A 102 11.25 23.14 -9.60
N GLY A 103 11.97 24.03 -8.93
CA GLY A 103 11.70 25.47 -8.88
C GLY A 103 10.61 25.87 -7.87
N MET A 104 9.99 24.91 -7.17
CA MET A 104 8.95 25.22 -6.20
C MET A 104 9.50 25.70 -4.85
N GLN A 105 10.78 25.43 -4.53
CA GLN A 105 11.41 25.82 -3.27
C GLN A 105 10.58 25.42 -2.05
N ILE A 106 10.07 24.16 -2.04
CA ILE A 106 9.28 23.64 -0.93
C ILE A 106 10.12 23.63 0.34
N THR A 107 9.59 24.21 1.40
CA THR A 107 10.27 24.28 2.70
C THR A 107 9.98 23.05 3.56
N ASP A 108 10.82 22.83 4.59
CA ASP A 108 10.55 21.80 5.62
C ASP A 108 9.20 22.02 6.32
N ALA A 109 8.82 23.27 6.55
CA ALA A 109 7.54 23.60 7.17
C ALA A 109 6.35 23.20 6.29
N GLU A 110 6.44 23.45 4.98
CA GLU A 110 5.41 23.03 4.03
C GLU A 110 5.35 21.50 3.88
N TRP A 111 6.52 20.84 3.88
CA TRP A 111 6.57 19.38 3.92
C TRP A 111 5.86 18.81 5.14
N ASN A 112 6.18 19.33 6.33
CA ASN A 112 5.56 18.87 7.57
C ASN A 112 4.04 19.11 7.57
N ALA A 113 3.58 20.28 7.09
CA ALA A 113 2.16 20.58 6.95
C ALA A 113 1.48 19.62 5.95
N THR A 114 2.16 19.24 4.87
CA THR A 114 1.67 18.26 3.89
C THR A 114 1.50 16.87 4.53
N VAL A 115 2.51 16.41 5.28
CA VAL A 115 2.43 15.12 6.01
C VAL A 115 1.29 15.14 7.04
N GLU A 116 1.11 16.23 7.78
CA GLU A 116 -0.01 16.37 8.72
C GLU A 116 -1.38 16.29 8.02
N ASN A 117 -1.53 16.90 6.85
CA ASN A 117 -2.77 16.80 6.07
C ASN A 117 -3.01 15.38 5.56
N LEU A 118 -1.96 14.66 5.17
CA LEU A 118 -2.08 13.25 4.79
C LEU A 118 -2.50 12.38 5.99
N VAL A 119 -1.91 12.59 7.16
CA VAL A 119 -2.31 11.89 8.39
C VAL A 119 -3.79 12.12 8.70
N LYS A 120 -4.25 13.37 8.64
CA LYS A 120 -5.67 13.71 8.85
C LYS A 120 -6.60 13.02 7.86
N ALA A 121 -6.20 12.95 6.58
CA ALA A 121 -6.98 12.25 5.56
C ALA A 121 -7.04 10.74 5.81
N LEU A 122 -5.93 10.12 6.22
CA LEU A 122 -5.88 8.71 6.59
C LEU A 122 -6.76 8.40 7.81
N ASP A 123 -6.69 9.24 8.85
CA ASP A 123 -7.50 9.10 10.05
C ASP A 123 -9.00 9.28 9.75
N LYS A 124 -9.36 10.27 8.92
CA LYS A 124 -10.76 10.50 8.49
C LYS A 124 -11.32 9.28 7.76
N ASN A 125 -10.51 8.62 6.95
CA ASN A 125 -10.89 7.41 6.22
C ASN A 125 -10.69 6.12 7.03
N LYS A 126 -10.41 6.24 8.35
CA LYS A 126 -10.30 5.12 9.30
C LYS A 126 -9.23 4.09 8.89
N VAL A 127 -8.17 4.53 8.26
CA VAL A 127 -7.01 3.68 7.94
C VAL A 127 -6.36 3.23 9.25
N ASP A 128 -6.06 1.94 9.34
CA ASP A 128 -5.41 1.36 10.52
C ASP A 128 -4.07 2.08 10.83
N PRO A 129 -3.76 2.38 12.11
CA PRO A 129 -2.53 3.06 12.48
C PRO A 129 -1.25 2.39 11.98
N LYS A 130 -1.25 1.05 11.89
CA LYS A 130 -0.12 0.29 11.34
C LYS A 130 0.04 0.57 9.84
N ASP A 131 -1.05 0.52 9.08
CA ASP A 131 -1.05 0.75 7.64
C ASP A 131 -0.70 2.21 7.30
N ARG A 132 -1.19 3.15 8.11
CA ARG A 132 -0.78 4.55 8.06
C ARG A 132 0.73 4.71 8.24
N SER A 133 1.30 4.08 9.27
CA SER A 133 2.74 4.16 9.54
C SER A 133 3.56 3.52 8.41
N GLU A 134 3.08 2.40 7.85
CA GLU A 134 3.72 1.73 6.71
C GLU A 134 3.72 2.64 5.48
N LEU A 135 2.59 3.27 5.14
CA LEU A 135 2.49 4.22 4.03
C LEU A 135 3.41 5.44 4.23
N LEU A 136 3.39 6.06 5.41
CA LEU A 136 4.26 7.19 5.71
C LEU A 136 5.75 6.82 5.63
N GLY A 137 6.11 5.59 6.01
CA GLY A 137 7.47 5.07 5.85
C GLY A 137 7.90 4.94 4.40
N MET A 138 6.98 4.61 3.49
CA MET A 138 7.24 4.54 2.04
C MET A 138 7.37 5.92 1.40
N LEU A 139 6.58 6.89 1.83
CA LEU A 139 6.56 8.24 1.25
C LEU A 139 7.63 9.16 1.85
N GLY A 140 8.03 8.93 3.09
CA GLY A 140 8.99 9.76 3.82
C GLY A 140 10.31 10.02 3.08
N PRO A 141 10.95 9.01 2.47
CA PRO A 141 12.18 9.18 1.70
C PRO A 141 12.08 10.18 0.54
N MET A 142 10.87 10.40 -0.01
CA MET A 142 10.65 11.37 -1.09
C MET A 142 10.93 12.82 -0.66
N LYS A 143 11.02 13.10 0.64
CA LYS A 143 11.37 14.44 1.16
C LYS A 143 12.61 15.00 0.50
N ALA A 144 13.65 14.19 0.32
CA ALA A 144 14.92 14.62 -0.25
C ALA A 144 14.80 15.10 -1.72
N ASP A 145 13.81 14.59 -2.44
CA ASP A 145 13.53 14.96 -3.83
C ASP A 145 12.46 16.06 -3.96
N ILE A 146 11.91 16.54 -2.86
CA ILE A 146 10.82 17.53 -2.83
C ILE A 146 11.28 18.83 -2.18
N VAL A 147 11.89 18.76 -1.01
CA VAL A 147 12.30 19.94 -0.25
C VAL A 147 13.52 20.61 -0.89
N GLY A 148 13.43 21.93 -1.08
CA GLY A 148 14.51 22.74 -1.63
C GLY A 148 14.70 22.64 -3.16
N GLN A 149 13.77 22.03 -3.86
CA GLN A 149 13.84 21.92 -5.33
C GLN A 149 13.35 23.18 -6.05
#